data_d06d52a2da4dfb56dce91070fbaa1d2f
#
_entry.id   d06d52a2da4dfb56dce91070fbaa1d2f
#
_cell.length_a   1.000
_cell.length_b   1.000
_cell.length_c   1.000
_cell.angle_alpha   90.00
_cell.angle_beta   90.00
_cell.angle_gamma   90.00
#
_symmetry.space_group_name_H-M   'P 1'
#
loop_
_entity.id
_entity.type
_entity.pdbx_description
1 polymer ?
#
loop_
_entity_poly.entity_id
_entity_poly.type
_entity_poly.pdbx_seq_one_letter_code
_entity_poly.pdbx_strand_id
1 'polypeptide(L)'
;MRSTDWYLTEDVDDFLARAGGFLRSRPGAHLMQLTWAERVRVRGAAAFAQTPGFGVLEQDGEVTGTLYRLPPHALGLSPLTPEQADSLAAHLAGLGHSPTSVSADQDTATAFAEAWQRHTGAAAKPRDVRVRLYQLGTLTPPEPLPAGRARVLGEQDLDQAIFWCGEFAKAVGEDVTVDADTWLSTRYADKRYTLWETPDGTPVSVAGMNPLIGGQIQVDIVYTPAHLRGHGYAGAVAAEVSRAALAAGAQDVVLFADQSNPTSNALYQRLGYRPLSDWAAYDFTPAAPQERRAEAAQRVGLTSGSTGPTELRATSAGAASITRVRASREVWRS
;
A
#
# COMPACT_ATOMS: atom_id res chain seq x y z
N MET A 1 14.66 33.00 4.51
CA MET A 1 14.42 31.65 3.94
C MET A 1 13.88 30.82 5.08
N ARG A 2 12.66 30.29 4.97
CA ARG A 2 12.13 29.36 5.97
C ARG A 2 12.88 28.04 5.78
N SER A 3 13.48 27.54 6.85
CA SER A 3 14.16 26.22 6.79
C SER A 3 13.09 25.14 6.61
N THR A 4 13.10 24.50 5.46
CA THR A 4 12.25 23.34 5.17
C THR A 4 13.16 22.12 5.25
N ASP A 5 13.42 21.67 6.46
CA ASP A 5 14.40 20.63 6.69
C ASP A 5 13.70 19.30 6.96
N TRP A 6 14.01 18.30 6.12
CA TRP A 6 13.63 16.91 6.38
C TRP A 6 14.61 16.29 7.38
N TYR A 7 14.06 15.79 8.48
CA TYR A 7 14.79 14.98 9.43
C TYR A 7 14.57 13.51 9.13
N LEU A 8 15.65 12.74 8.96
CA LEU A 8 15.59 11.29 8.69
C LEU A 8 16.11 10.51 9.91
N THR A 9 15.46 9.40 10.24
CA THR A 9 15.84 8.52 11.34
C THR A 9 15.55 7.06 11.00
N GLU A 10 16.31 6.14 11.58
CA GLU A 10 16.04 4.70 11.56
C GLU A 10 15.39 4.24 12.87
N ASP A 11 15.25 5.12 13.83
CA ASP A 11 14.61 4.87 15.12
C ASP A 11 13.12 5.21 15.03
N VAL A 12 12.28 4.17 15.14
CA VAL A 12 10.82 4.31 15.09
C VAL A 12 10.25 5.04 16.29
N ASP A 13 10.89 4.93 17.46
CA ASP A 13 10.41 5.60 18.67
C ASP A 13 10.74 7.10 18.62
N ASP A 14 11.90 7.49 18.10
CA ASP A 14 12.22 8.90 17.79
C ASP A 14 11.25 9.47 16.75
N PHE A 15 10.98 8.72 15.66
CA PHE A 15 9.98 9.13 14.68
C PHE A 15 8.60 9.36 15.31
N LEU A 16 8.11 8.43 16.14
CA LEU A 16 6.81 8.52 16.78
C LEU A 16 6.76 9.62 17.85
N ALA A 17 7.88 9.89 18.53
CA ALA A 17 7.98 10.99 19.47
C ALA A 17 7.80 12.35 18.77
N ARG A 18 8.38 12.53 17.58
CA ARG A 18 8.27 13.77 16.79
C ARG A 18 6.94 13.86 16.04
N ALA A 19 6.59 12.85 15.28
CA ALA A 19 5.48 12.87 14.33
C ALA A 19 4.16 12.37 14.91
N GLY A 20 4.16 11.72 16.07
CA GLY A 20 2.99 11.01 16.60
C GLY A 20 1.76 11.91 16.80
N GLY A 21 1.95 13.16 17.21
CA GLY A 21 0.86 14.15 17.30
C GLY A 21 0.23 14.44 15.95
N PHE A 22 1.06 14.73 14.94
CA PHE A 22 0.64 14.97 13.57
C PHE A 22 -0.09 13.75 12.98
N LEU A 23 0.47 12.55 13.13
CA LEU A 23 -0.14 11.34 12.59
C LEU A 23 -1.50 11.05 13.22
N ARG A 24 -1.64 11.21 14.53
CA ARG A 24 -2.92 10.99 15.23
C ARG A 24 -3.94 12.12 15.07
N SER A 25 -3.56 13.28 14.52
CA SER A 25 -4.52 14.35 14.24
C SER A 25 -5.52 14.00 13.13
N ARG A 26 -5.11 13.12 12.17
CA ARG A 26 -5.95 12.59 11.09
C ARG A 26 -5.61 11.12 10.84
N PRO A 27 -5.98 10.19 11.77
CA PRO A 27 -5.50 8.82 11.75
C PRO A 27 -5.81 8.08 10.44
N GLY A 28 -6.99 8.32 9.86
CA GLY A 28 -7.40 7.72 8.60
C GLY A 28 -6.54 8.15 7.41
N ALA A 29 -6.19 9.44 7.32
CA ALA A 29 -5.31 9.96 6.26
C ALA A 29 -3.86 9.48 6.42
N HIS A 30 -3.43 9.20 7.65
CA HIS A 30 -2.08 8.72 7.99
C HIS A 30 -2.03 7.21 8.28
N LEU A 31 -3.04 6.47 7.80
CA LEU A 31 -3.20 5.03 8.00
C LEU A 31 -1.89 4.26 7.78
N MET A 32 -1.22 4.49 6.66
CA MET A 32 -0.06 3.71 6.27
C MET A 32 1.16 4.01 7.15
N GLN A 33 1.38 5.28 7.48
CA GLN A 33 2.46 5.71 8.37
C GLN A 33 2.30 5.11 9.77
N LEU A 34 1.10 5.19 10.33
CA LEU A 34 0.77 4.61 11.63
C LEU A 34 0.92 3.09 11.62
N THR A 35 0.39 2.43 10.60
CA THR A 35 0.45 0.95 10.49
C THR A 35 1.88 0.44 10.36
N TRP A 36 2.71 1.07 9.52
CA TRP A 36 4.08 0.63 9.33
C TRP A 36 4.98 0.97 10.52
N ALA A 37 4.82 2.15 11.12
CA ALA A 37 5.55 2.49 12.34
C ALA A 37 5.24 1.50 13.47
N GLU A 38 3.96 1.17 13.70
CA GLU A 38 3.58 0.18 14.71
C GLU A 38 4.13 -1.21 14.39
N ARG A 39 4.10 -1.63 13.11
CA ARG A 39 4.66 -2.93 12.71
C ARG A 39 6.15 -3.00 12.97
N VAL A 40 6.92 -1.93 12.69
CA VAL A 40 8.35 -1.87 13.00
C VAL A 40 8.57 -1.88 14.51
N ARG A 41 7.78 -1.14 15.27
CA ARG A 41 7.87 -1.08 16.73
C ARG A 41 7.62 -2.44 17.39
N VAL A 42 6.61 -3.18 16.91
CA VAL A 42 6.24 -4.49 17.49
C VAL A 42 7.18 -5.61 17.07
N ARG A 43 7.58 -5.64 15.78
CA ARG A 43 8.42 -6.74 15.25
C ARG A 43 9.92 -6.48 15.41
N GLY A 44 10.31 -5.23 15.66
CA GLY A 44 11.70 -4.79 15.66
C GLY A 44 12.26 -4.60 14.24
N ALA A 45 13.20 -3.66 14.09
CA ALA A 45 13.82 -3.36 12.79
C ALA A 45 14.51 -4.58 12.13
N ALA A 46 15.07 -5.48 12.94
CA ALA A 46 15.76 -6.70 12.47
C ALA A 46 14.82 -7.71 11.75
N ALA A 47 13.51 -7.60 11.91
CA ALA A 47 12.56 -8.47 11.22
C ALA A 47 12.35 -8.07 9.73
N PHE A 48 12.95 -6.98 9.27
CA PHE A 48 12.83 -6.50 7.91
C PHE A 48 14.09 -6.81 7.10
N ALA A 49 13.94 -7.05 5.80
CA ALA A 49 15.05 -7.40 4.90
C ALA A 49 16.14 -6.31 4.79
N GLN A 50 15.75 -5.07 5.02
CA GLN A 50 16.65 -3.91 5.12
C GLN A 50 16.17 -3.01 6.25
N THR A 51 17.07 -2.21 6.81
CA THR A 51 16.73 -1.29 7.90
C THR A 51 15.59 -0.35 7.49
N PRO A 52 14.49 -0.32 8.26
CA PRO A 52 13.44 0.66 8.09
C PRO A 52 13.97 2.08 8.28
N GLY A 53 13.43 3.03 7.53
CA GLY A 53 13.75 4.44 7.70
C GLY A 53 12.48 5.27 7.74
N PHE A 54 12.53 6.37 8.45
CA PHE A 54 11.43 7.31 8.62
C PHE A 54 11.94 8.74 8.39
N GLY A 55 11.02 9.63 8.05
CA GLY A 55 11.35 11.04 7.93
C GLY A 55 10.21 11.93 8.39
N VAL A 56 10.58 13.10 8.86
CA VAL A 56 9.68 14.13 9.37
C VAL A 56 10.04 15.45 8.70
N LEU A 57 9.04 16.14 8.18
CA LEU A 57 9.16 17.51 7.72
C LEU A 57 8.65 18.44 8.80
N GLU A 58 9.53 19.29 9.30
CA GLU A 58 9.18 20.34 10.27
C GLU A 58 9.21 21.70 9.56
N GLN A 59 8.14 22.47 9.74
CA GLN A 59 8.01 23.84 9.23
C GLN A 59 7.47 24.72 10.37
N ASP A 60 8.19 25.78 10.66
CA ASP A 60 7.84 26.72 11.74
C ASP A 60 7.61 26.05 13.12
N GLY A 61 8.32 24.92 13.38
CA GLY A 61 8.22 24.15 14.63
C GLY A 61 7.08 23.13 14.68
N GLU A 62 6.34 22.98 13.59
CA GLU A 62 5.26 21.99 13.48
C GLU A 62 5.58 20.92 12.42
N VAL A 63 5.19 19.68 12.69
CA VAL A 63 5.29 18.60 11.72
C VAL A 63 4.19 18.77 10.67
N THR A 64 4.60 18.82 9.39
CA THR A 64 3.69 19.04 8.27
C THR A 64 3.73 17.93 7.22
N GLY A 65 4.68 17.00 7.34
CA GLY A 65 4.80 15.86 6.44
C GLY A 65 5.64 14.74 7.04
N THR A 66 5.41 13.52 6.56
CA THR A 66 6.17 12.34 6.98
C THR A 66 6.41 11.38 5.83
N LEU A 67 7.46 10.58 5.96
CA LEU A 67 7.73 9.45 5.09
C LEU A 67 8.08 8.21 5.91
N TYR A 68 7.89 7.04 5.28
CA TYR A 68 8.52 5.78 5.71
C TYR A 68 9.17 5.09 4.50
N ARG A 69 10.26 4.38 4.75
CA ARG A 69 10.99 3.58 3.78
C ARG A 69 11.23 2.18 4.36
N LEU A 70 10.62 1.18 3.77
CA LEU A 70 10.72 -0.22 4.18
C LEU A 70 11.01 -1.09 2.94
N PRO A 71 12.26 -1.13 2.46
CA PRO A 71 12.59 -1.95 1.30
C PRO A 71 12.25 -3.43 1.51
N PRO A 72 11.71 -4.13 0.49
CA PRO A 72 11.57 -3.70 -0.91
C PRO A 72 10.31 -2.89 -1.23
N HIS A 73 9.52 -2.49 -0.21
CA HIS A 73 8.29 -1.72 -0.43
C HIS A 73 8.56 -0.31 -0.97
N ALA A 74 7.53 0.30 -1.54
CA ALA A 74 7.59 1.67 -2.02
C ALA A 74 7.88 2.66 -0.87
N LEU A 75 8.53 3.78 -1.20
CA LEU A 75 8.59 4.94 -0.31
C LEU A 75 7.16 5.42 -0.06
N GLY A 76 6.70 5.40 1.19
CA GLY A 76 5.37 5.85 1.56
C GLY A 76 5.41 7.28 2.08
N LEU A 77 4.49 8.12 1.62
CA LEU A 77 4.41 9.53 1.99
C LEU A 77 3.05 9.82 2.66
N SER A 78 3.05 10.71 3.66
CA SER A 78 1.81 11.37 4.08
C SER A 78 1.35 12.36 3.00
N PRO A 79 0.12 12.89 3.03
CA PRO A 79 -0.25 13.97 2.12
C PRO A 79 0.73 15.14 2.19
N LEU A 80 1.25 15.56 1.03
CA LEU A 80 2.22 16.65 0.87
C LEU A 80 1.73 17.65 -0.16
N THR A 81 2.08 18.93 0.03
CA THR A 81 1.94 19.91 -1.07
C THR A 81 2.99 19.66 -2.16
N PRO A 82 2.79 20.17 -3.38
CA PRO A 82 3.80 20.06 -4.44
C PRO A 82 5.17 20.60 -4.03
N GLU A 83 5.22 21.69 -3.26
CA GLU A 83 6.47 22.30 -2.76
C GLU A 83 7.17 21.41 -1.73
N GLN A 84 6.39 20.76 -0.85
CA GLN A 84 6.92 19.80 0.12
C GLN A 84 7.44 18.53 -0.57
N ALA A 85 6.73 18.05 -1.58
CA ALA A 85 7.15 16.90 -2.39
C ALA A 85 8.45 17.22 -3.18
N ASP A 86 8.59 18.44 -3.73
CA ASP A 86 9.81 18.90 -4.41
C ASP A 86 10.99 19.01 -3.44
N SER A 87 10.77 19.61 -2.27
CA SER A 87 11.77 19.67 -1.19
C SER A 87 12.26 18.29 -0.77
N LEU A 88 11.33 17.31 -0.62
CA LEU A 88 11.70 15.94 -0.29
C LEU A 88 12.55 15.29 -1.39
N ALA A 89 12.14 15.45 -2.65
CA ALA A 89 12.85 14.87 -3.78
C ALA A 89 14.29 15.43 -3.87
N ALA A 90 14.44 16.75 -3.71
CA ALA A 90 15.76 17.41 -3.67
C ALA A 90 16.61 16.90 -2.50
N HIS A 91 16.03 16.78 -1.30
CA HIS A 91 16.72 16.31 -0.10
C HIS A 91 17.22 14.87 -0.26
N LEU A 92 16.35 13.95 -0.69
CA LEU A 92 16.72 12.55 -0.91
C LEU A 92 17.77 12.39 -2.03
N ALA A 93 17.65 13.14 -3.12
CA ALA A 93 18.63 13.14 -4.21
C ALA A 93 19.99 13.67 -3.72
N GLY A 94 20.01 14.73 -2.93
CA GLY A 94 21.23 15.32 -2.34
C GLY A 94 21.96 14.36 -1.39
N LEU A 95 21.22 13.49 -0.71
CA LEU A 95 21.79 12.43 0.15
C LEU A 95 22.15 11.15 -0.63
N GLY A 96 21.94 11.11 -1.94
CA GLY A 96 22.23 9.92 -2.75
C GLY A 96 21.23 8.76 -2.54
N HIS A 97 20.10 9.01 -1.92
CA HIS A 97 19.05 8.00 -1.84
C HIS A 97 18.43 7.73 -3.22
N SER A 98 18.09 6.47 -3.47
CA SER A 98 17.51 6.05 -4.75
C SER A 98 16.30 5.16 -4.50
N PRO A 99 15.14 5.72 -4.12
CA PRO A 99 13.92 4.95 -3.99
C PRO A 99 13.57 4.29 -5.34
N THR A 100 13.17 3.03 -5.30
CA THR A 100 12.76 2.29 -6.49
C THR A 100 11.32 2.59 -6.89
N SER A 101 10.53 3.09 -5.95
CA SER A 101 9.13 3.43 -6.15
C SER A 101 8.60 4.34 -5.04
N VAL A 102 7.50 5.02 -5.32
CA VAL A 102 6.74 5.82 -4.33
C VAL A 102 5.27 5.38 -4.34
N SER A 103 4.62 5.48 -3.19
CA SER A 103 3.19 5.23 -3.05
C SER A 103 2.58 6.17 -2.00
N ALA A 104 1.52 6.86 -2.38
CA ALA A 104 0.81 7.84 -1.54
C ALA A 104 -0.60 8.09 -2.11
N ASP A 105 -1.32 9.05 -1.52
CA ASP A 105 -2.45 9.66 -2.22
C ASP A 105 -2.00 10.19 -3.59
N GLN A 106 -2.93 10.23 -4.53
CA GLN A 106 -2.64 10.48 -5.95
C GLN A 106 -1.88 11.80 -6.18
N ASP A 107 -2.29 12.86 -5.51
CA ASP A 107 -1.70 14.19 -5.71
C ASP A 107 -0.25 14.22 -5.20
N THR A 108 -0.01 13.70 -4.00
CA THR A 108 1.33 13.57 -3.40
C THR A 108 2.25 12.68 -4.23
N ALA A 109 1.76 11.49 -4.63
CA ALA A 109 2.57 10.55 -5.41
C ALA A 109 2.96 11.13 -6.76
N THR A 110 2.05 11.84 -7.42
CA THR A 110 2.29 12.49 -8.72
C THR A 110 3.30 13.64 -8.56
N ALA A 111 3.08 14.53 -7.59
CA ALA A 111 3.97 15.66 -7.33
C ALA A 111 5.40 15.20 -7.00
N PHE A 112 5.53 14.16 -6.16
CA PHE A 112 6.84 13.59 -5.83
C PHE A 112 7.50 12.92 -7.05
N ALA A 113 6.75 12.16 -7.86
CA ALA A 113 7.29 11.50 -9.03
C ALA A 113 7.83 12.50 -10.05
N GLU A 114 7.11 13.59 -10.31
CA GLU A 114 7.55 14.67 -11.19
C GLU A 114 8.78 15.40 -10.63
N ALA A 115 8.80 15.69 -9.32
CA ALA A 115 9.96 16.31 -8.67
C ALA A 115 11.18 15.39 -8.73
N TRP A 116 11.01 14.10 -8.46
CA TRP A 116 12.09 13.11 -8.54
C TRP A 116 12.71 13.03 -9.93
N GLN A 117 11.88 13.07 -10.99
CA GLN A 117 12.37 13.12 -12.36
C GLN A 117 13.20 14.41 -12.62
N ARG A 118 12.74 15.58 -12.15
CA ARG A 118 13.47 16.85 -12.32
C ARG A 118 14.83 16.83 -11.64
N HIS A 119 14.90 16.34 -10.40
CA HIS A 119 16.13 16.37 -9.60
C HIS A 119 17.15 15.31 -9.97
N THR A 120 16.71 14.16 -10.51
CA THR A 120 17.59 12.99 -10.72
C THR A 120 17.72 12.55 -12.17
N GLY A 121 16.83 13.01 -13.06
CA GLY A 121 16.73 12.49 -14.42
C GLY A 121 16.18 11.05 -14.52
N ALA A 122 15.76 10.45 -13.40
CA ALA A 122 15.14 9.14 -13.39
C ALA A 122 13.81 9.16 -14.14
N ALA A 123 13.49 8.08 -14.83
CA ALA A 123 12.16 7.93 -15.42
C ALA A 123 11.17 7.45 -14.35
N ALA A 124 10.02 8.13 -14.24
CA ALA A 124 8.90 7.70 -13.39
C ALA A 124 7.80 7.07 -14.25
N LYS A 125 7.41 5.85 -13.92
CA LYS A 125 6.36 5.11 -14.61
C LYS A 125 5.21 4.86 -13.65
N PRO A 126 3.97 5.34 -13.96
CA PRO A 126 2.83 5.04 -13.12
C PRO A 126 2.53 3.55 -13.13
N ARG A 127 2.16 3.01 -11.95
CA ARG A 127 1.60 1.66 -11.80
C ARG A 127 0.09 1.72 -12.04
N ASP A 128 -0.46 0.62 -12.54
CA ASP A 128 -1.93 0.46 -12.60
C ASP A 128 -2.48 0.14 -11.20
N VAL A 129 -2.52 1.16 -10.35
CA VAL A 129 -3.09 1.10 -9.00
C VAL A 129 -4.42 1.83 -9.06
N ARG A 130 -5.52 1.11 -8.84
CA ARG A 130 -6.89 1.66 -8.87
C ARG A 130 -7.55 1.49 -7.52
N VAL A 131 -6.93 2.03 -6.50
CA VAL A 131 -7.37 1.86 -5.11
C VAL A 131 -7.80 3.19 -4.55
N ARG A 132 -8.94 3.19 -3.86
CA ARG A 132 -9.51 4.34 -3.16
C ARG A 132 -9.57 4.04 -1.67
N LEU A 133 -9.06 4.97 -0.88
CA LEU A 133 -9.23 4.98 0.55
C LEU A 133 -10.59 5.58 0.90
N TYR A 134 -11.34 4.86 1.71
CA TYR A 134 -12.62 5.29 2.26
C TYR A 134 -12.51 5.48 3.76
N GLN A 135 -13.25 6.44 4.30
CA GLN A 135 -13.42 6.66 5.73
C GLN A 135 -14.90 6.57 6.09
N LEU A 136 -15.22 5.88 7.17
CA LEU A 136 -16.57 5.78 7.67
C LEU A 136 -17.03 7.14 8.24
N GLY A 137 -18.16 7.62 7.74
CA GLY A 137 -18.92 8.69 8.37
C GLY A 137 -19.88 8.11 9.40
N THR A 138 -21.17 8.24 9.15
CA THR A 138 -22.20 7.59 9.98
C THR A 138 -22.47 6.20 9.46
N LEU A 139 -22.26 5.18 10.30
CA LEU A 139 -22.58 3.79 9.94
C LEU A 139 -24.08 3.62 9.68
N THR A 140 -24.44 3.14 8.51
CA THR A 140 -25.80 2.84 8.08
C THR A 140 -25.89 1.35 7.72
N PRO A 141 -26.28 0.47 8.66
CA PRO A 141 -26.45 -0.95 8.38
C PRO A 141 -27.50 -1.20 7.30
N PRO A 142 -27.39 -2.29 6.53
CA PRO A 142 -28.41 -2.65 5.54
C PRO A 142 -29.77 -2.95 6.22
N GLU A 143 -30.86 -2.49 5.58
CA GLU A 143 -32.21 -2.83 6.00
C GLU A 143 -33.03 -3.34 4.80
N PRO A 144 -33.65 -4.55 4.90
CA PRO A 144 -33.49 -5.49 6.00
C PRO A 144 -32.12 -6.17 6.02
N LEU A 145 -31.67 -6.62 7.20
CA LEU A 145 -30.52 -7.51 7.29
C LEU A 145 -30.88 -8.89 6.71
N PRO A 146 -29.92 -9.59 6.07
CA PRO A 146 -30.14 -10.99 5.68
C PRO A 146 -30.35 -11.86 6.91
N ALA A 147 -31.09 -12.97 6.75
CA ALA A 147 -31.28 -13.94 7.84
C ALA A 147 -29.91 -14.45 8.34
N GLY A 148 -29.77 -14.54 9.67
CA GLY A 148 -28.54 -14.94 10.30
C GLY A 148 -28.04 -13.96 11.37
N ARG A 149 -26.77 -14.10 11.72
CA ARG A 149 -26.13 -13.24 12.74
C ARG A 149 -24.63 -13.11 12.52
N ALA A 150 -24.06 -12.05 13.06
CA ALA A 150 -22.60 -11.91 13.14
C ALA A 150 -22.05 -12.72 14.32
N ARG A 151 -20.86 -13.29 14.13
CA ARG A 151 -20.09 -13.97 15.17
C ARG A 151 -18.60 -13.71 15.01
N VAL A 152 -17.89 -13.49 16.10
CA VAL A 152 -16.43 -13.44 16.09
C VAL A 152 -15.90 -14.82 15.74
N LEU A 153 -14.88 -14.88 14.88
CA LEU A 153 -14.19 -16.10 14.48
C LEU A 153 -13.54 -16.75 15.71
N GLY A 154 -13.78 -18.05 15.91
CA GLY A 154 -13.16 -18.88 16.93
C GLY A 154 -12.08 -19.79 16.35
N GLU A 155 -11.37 -20.54 17.21
CA GLU A 155 -10.33 -21.47 16.79
C GLU A 155 -10.86 -22.54 15.81
N GLN A 156 -12.09 -22.99 16.01
CA GLN A 156 -12.77 -23.98 15.14
C GLN A 156 -13.00 -23.47 13.71
N ASP A 157 -12.91 -22.16 13.47
CA ASP A 157 -13.15 -21.54 12.16
C ASP A 157 -11.85 -21.24 11.41
N LEU A 158 -10.70 -21.52 12.02
CA LEU A 158 -9.41 -21.05 11.50
C LEU A 158 -9.14 -21.58 10.08
N ASP A 159 -9.39 -22.85 9.83
CA ASP A 159 -9.20 -23.46 8.50
C ASP A 159 -10.08 -22.79 7.44
N GLN A 160 -11.33 -22.47 7.81
CA GLN A 160 -12.25 -21.75 6.92
C GLN A 160 -11.76 -20.32 6.66
N ALA A 161 -11.24 -19.64 7.68
CA ALA A 161 -10.70 -18.28 7.54
C ALA A 161 -9.45 -18.27 6.64
N ILE A 162 -8.53 -19.20 6.84
CA ILE A 162 -7.34 -19.38 5.98
C ILE A 162 -7.76 -19.59 4.53
N PHE A 163 -8.69 -20.53 4.29
CA PHE A 163 -9.20 -20.80 2.95
C PHE A 163 -9.82 -19.56 2.31
N TRP A 164 -10.69 -18.84 3.02
CA TRP A 164 -11.34 -17.64 2.48
C TRP A 164 -10.38 -16.45 2.28
N CYS A 165 -9.37 -16.30 3.14
CA CYS A 165 -8.31 -15.33 2.93
C CYS A 165 -7.48 -15.65 1.67
N GLY A 166 -7.20 -16.94 1.41
CA GLY A 166 -6.55 -17.36 0.18
C GLY A 166 -7.38 -17.08 -1.07
N GLU A 167 -8.69 -17.36 -1.01
CA GLU A 167 -9.59 -17.03 -2.12
C GLU A 167 -9.75 -15.51 -2.31
N PHE A 168 -9.77 -14.74 -1.24
CA PHE A 168 -9.75 -13.28 -1.30
C PHE A 168 -8.46 -12.78 -1.96
N ALA A 169 -7.29 -13.25 -1.51
CA ALA A 169 -6.00 -12.88 -2.09
C ALA A 169 -5.95 -13.13 -3.60
N LYS A 170 -6.42 -14.29 -4.05
CA LYS A 170 -6.55 -14.61 -5.48
C LYS A 170 -7.50 -13.63 -6.19
N ALA A 171 -8.66 -13.35 -5.59
CA ALA A 171 -9.68 -12.49 -6.19
C ALA A 171 -9.20 -11.04 -6.38
N VAL A 172 -8.36 -10.53 -5.47
CA VAL A 172 -7.75 -9.20 -5.58
C VAL A 172 -6.39 -9.20 -6.29
N GLY A 173 -5.93 -10.38 -6.73
CA GLY A 173 -4.70 -10.55 -7.52
C GLY A 173 -3.42 -10.39 -6.72
N GLU A 174 -3.44 -10.69 -5.43
CA GLU A 174 -2.23 -10.80 -4.63
C GLU A 174 -1.44 -12.05 -5.01
N ASP A 175 -0.13 -11.88 -5.16
CA ASP A 175 0.81 -12.99 -5.40
C ASP A 175 1.34 -13.49 -4.04
N VAL A 176 0.45 -14.05 -3.24
CA VAL A 176 0.75 -14.59 -1.91
C VAL A 176 0.08 -15.94 -1.73
N THR A 177 0.81 -16.89 -1.15
CA THR A 177 0.23 -18.16 -0.71
C THR A 177 -0.32 -17.97 0.70
N VAL A 178 -1.60 -18.31 0.88
CA VAL A 178 -2.29 -18.28 2.18
C VAL A 178 -2.81 -19.68 2.45
N ASP A 179 -2.10 -20.39 3.31
CA ASP A 179 -2.42 -21.73 3.79
C ASP A 179 -2.00 -21.87 5.26
N ALA A 180 -2.18 -23.04 5.86
CA ALA A 180 -1.86 -23.29 7.26
C ALA A 180 -0.38 -23.07 7.58
N ASP A 181 0.54 -23.39 6.65
CA ASP A 181 1.98 -23.28 6.86
C ASP A 181 2.47 -21.83 6.77
N THR A 182 1.85 -21.05 5.90
CA THR A 182 2.24 -19.64 5.65
C THR A 182 1.44 -18.65 6.48
N TRP A 183 0.29 -19.06 7.07
CA TRP A 183 -0.67 -18.19 7.74
C TRP A 183 -0.04 -17.13 8.64
N LEU A 184 0.80 -17.55 9.59
CA LEU A 184 1.42 -16.65 10.58
C LEU A 184 2.38 -15.63 9.98
N SER A 185 2.89 -15.88 8.77
CA SER A 185 3.77 -14.97 8.05
C SER A 185 3.02 -13.97 7.18
N THR A 186 1.73 -14.22 6.94
CA THR A 186 0.88 -13.36 6.10
C THR A 186 0.39 -12.12 6.86
N ARG A 187 -0.11 -11.12 6.10
CA ARG A 187 -0.79 -9.96 6.65
C ARG A 187 -2.18 -10.29 7.24
N TYR A 188 -2.63 -11.52 7.04
CA TYR A 188 -3.97 -11.98 7.43
C TYR A 188 -4.03 -12.45 8.89
N ALA A 189 -2.91 -12.95 9.43
CA ALA A 189 -2.88 -13.58 10.76
C ALA A 189 -3.17 -12.61 11.92
N ASP A 190 -2.78 -11.33 11.79
CA ASP A 190 -2.87 -10.34 12.86
C ASP A 190 -4.25 -9.67 12.96
N LYS A 191 -5.25 -10.17 12.22
CA LYS A 191 -6.57 -9.54 12.15
C LYS A 191 -7.59 -10.18 13.07
N ARG A 192 -8.54 -9.36 13.51
CA ARG A 192 -9.76 -9.87 14.15
C ARG A 192 -10.85 -10.06 13.11
N TYR A 193 -11.38 -11.28 13.03
CA TYR A 193 -12.38 -11.65 12.04
C TYR A 193 -13.78 -11.72 12.63
N THR A 194 -14.75 -11.30 11.83
CA THR A 194 -16.18 -11.48 12.07
C THR A 194 -16.76 -12.30 10.93
N LEU A 195 -17.50 -13.36 11.27
CA LEU A 195 -18.27 -14.16 10.33
C LEU A 195 -19.73 -13.70 10.33
N TRP A 196 -20.38 -13.81 9.18
CA TRP A 196 -21.85 -13.86 9.10
C TRP A 196 -22.24 -15.32 8.92
N GLU A 197 -23.12 -15.82 9.79
CA GLU A 197 -23.65 -17.19 9.72
C GLU A 197 -25.18 -17.16 9.54
N THR A 198 -25.68 -18.10 8.77
CA THR A 198 -27.12 -18.35 8.57
C THR A 198 -27.76 -18.86 9.86
N PRO A 199 -29.12 -18.92 9.95
CA PRO A 199 -29.80 -19.39 11.17
C PRO A 199 -29.43 -20.82 11.60
N ASP A 200 -28.98 -21.67 10.67
CA ASP A 200 -28.50 -23.03 10.95
C ASP A 200 -27.02 -23.08 11.39
N GLY A 201 -26.37 -21.92 11.51
CA GLY A 201 -24.98 -21.79 11.95
C GLY A 201 -23.92 -21.93 10.84
N THR A 202 -24.32 -22.00 9.58
CA THR A 202 -23.37 -22.10 8.45
C THR A 202 -22.72 -20.73 8.16
N PRO A 203 -21.38 -20.60 8.23
CA PRO A 203 -20.68 -19.38 7.84
C PRO A 203 -20.84 -19.11 6.34
N VAL A 204 -21.17 -17.86 5.96
CA VAL A 204 -21.45 -17.46 4.58
C VAL A 204 -20.67 -16.23 4.10
N SER A 205 -20.08 -15.47 5.02
CA SER A 205 -19.25 -14.30 4.70
C SER A 205 -18.30 -14.00 5.84
N VAL A 206 -17.18 -13.37 5.55
CA VAL A 206 -16.17 -12.94 6.53
C VAL A 206 -15.74 -11.51 6.29
N ALA A 207 -15.48 -10.78 7.38
CA ALA A 207 -14.78 -9.51 7.35
C ALA A 207 -13.69 -9.49 8.42
N GLY A 208 -12.53 -8.89 8.09
CA GLY A 208 -11.40 -8.72 8.99
C GLY A 208 -11.15 -7.26 9.30
N MET A 209 -10.64 -6.98 10.49
CA MET A 209 -10.14 -5.65 10.85
C MET A 209 -8.76 -5.75 11.50
N ASN A 210 -7.93 -4.75 11.26
CA ASN A 210 -6.65 -4.60 11.92
C ASN A 210 -6.83 -4.20 13.40
N PRO A 211 -5.81 -4.35 14.24
CA PRO A 211 -5.79 -3.73 15.58
C PRO A 211 -6.00 -2.22 15.52
N LEU A 212 -6.45 -1.64 16.63
CA LEU A 212 -6.51 -0.18 16.80
C LEU A 212 -5.10 0.38 16.86
N ILE A 213 -4.73 1.23 15.90
CA ILE A 213 -3.41 1.84 15.79
C ILE A 213 -3.56 3.35 15.63
N GLY A 214 -3.07 4.10 16.60
CA GLY A 214 -3.03 5.57 16.52
C GLY A 214 -4.39 6.26 16.39
N GLY A 215 -5.47 5.58 16.74
CA GLY A 215 -6.85 6.08 16.62
C GLY A 215 -7.60 5.56 15.40
N GLN A 216 -6.96 4.79 14.48
CA GLN A 216 -7.64 4.21 13.34
C GLN A 216 -7.74 2.68 13.43
N ILE A 217 -8.79 2.15 12.83
CA ILE A 217 -8.94 0.73 12.50
C ILE A 217 -9.22 0.60 11.01
N GLN A 218 -8.41 -0.20 10.33
CA GLN A 218 -8.67 -0.58 8.94
C GLN A 218 -9.53 -1.84 8.91
N VAL A 219 -10.70 -1.74 8.28
CA VAL A 219 -11.45 -2.91 7.78
C VAL A 219 -10.77 -3.32 6.48
N ASP A 220 -10.32 -4.56 6.43
CA ASP A 220 -9.49 -5.00 5.32
C ASP A 220 -10.23 -6.05 4.48
N ILE A 221 -10.31 -7.29 4.92
CA ILE A 221 -10.94 -8.34 4.15
C ILE A 221 -12.46 -8.24 4.30
N VAL A 222 -13.18 -8.22 3.18
CA VAL A 222 -14.61 -8.51 3.13
C VAL A 222 -14.82 -9.51 1.99
N TYR A 223 -15.13 -10.75 2.34
CA TYR A 223 -15.23 -11.83 1.38
C TYR A 223 -16.51 -12.64 1.54
N THR A 224 -17.18 -12.87 0.42
CA THR A 224 -18.34 -13.77 0.29
C THR A 224 -18.07 -14.72 -0.88
N PRO A 225 -18.07 -16.04 -0.68
CA PRO A 225 -17.93 -17.02 -1.75
C PRO A 225 -18.87 -16.74 -2.94
N ALA A 226 -18.42 -17.01 -4.15
CA ALA A 226 -19.12 -16.62 -5.37
C ALA A 226 -20.58 -17.14 -5.41
N HIS A 227 -20.80 -18.38 -4.99
CA HIS A 227 -22.13 -19.02 -4.96
C HIS A 227 -23.08 -18.49 -3.86
N LEU A 228 -22.56 -17.67 -2.93
CA LEU A 228 -23.32 -17.06 -1.82
C LEU A 228 -23.48 -15.54 -2.01
N ARG A 229 -23.06 -14.98 -3.14
CA ARG A 229 -23.24 -13.56 -3.44
C ARG A 229 -24.69 -13.22 -3.78
N GLY A 230 -25.01 -11.93 -3.71
CA GLY A 230 -26.36 -11.45 -4.00
C GLY A 230 -27.37 -11.56 -2.85
N HIS A 231 -26.99 -12.14 -1.71
CA HIS A 231 -27.86 -12.33 -0.54
C HIS A 231 -27.69 -11.27 0.56
N GLY A 232 -26.86 -10.23 0.34
CA GLY A 232 -26.65 -9.16 1.31
C GLY A 232 -25.61 -9.45 2.39
N TYR A 233 -25.02 -10.66 2.43
CA TYR A 233 -24.10 -11.10 3.49
C TYR A 233 -22.86 -10.21 3.63
N ALA A 234 -22.25 -9.78 2.52
CA ALA A 234 -21.10 -8.89 2.56
C ALA A 234 -21.43 -7.55 3.24
N GLY A 235 -22.61 -7.00 2.97
CA GLY A 235 -23.08 -5.75 3.61
C GLY A 235 -23.31 -5.93 5.11
N ALA A 236 -23.92 -7.05 5.50
CA ALA A 236 -24.17 -7.36 6.89
C ALA A 236 -22.87 -7.53 7.69
N VAL A 237 -21.92 -8.35 7.20
CA VAL A 237 -20.66 -8.59 7.91
C VAL A 237 -19.78 -7.34 7.93
N ALA A 238 -19.77 -6.53 6.85
CA ALA A 238 -19.03 -5.27 6.81
C ALA A 238 -19.61 -4.23 7.79
N ALA A 239 -20.94 -4.16 7.93
CA ALA A 239 -21.56 -3.32 8.94
C ALA A 239 -21.18 -3.74 10.36
N GLU A 240 -21.17 -5.04 10.64
CA GLU A 240 -20.85 -5.57 11.97
C GLU A 240 -19.37 -5.36 12.34
N VAL A 241 -18.44 -5.60 11.42
CA VAL A 241 -17.01 -5.34 11.68
C VAL A 241 -16.76 -3.85 11.86
N SER A 242 -17.45 -2.99 11.11
CA SER A 242 -17.35 -1.53 11.28
C SER A 242 -17.90 -1.07 12.62
N ARG A 243 -19.03 -1.64 13.06
CA ARG A 243 -19.60 -1.39 14.39
C ARG A 243 -18.64 -1.85 15.51
N ALA A 244 -18.01 -3.02 15.33
CA ALA A 244 -17.02 -3.53 16.27
C ALA A 244 -15.77 -2.63 16.34
N ALA A 245 -15.34 -2.06 15.21
CA ALA A 245 -14.23 -1.10 15.15
C ALA A 245 -14.56 0.19 15.91
N LEU A 246 -15.75 0.74 15.73
CA LEU A 246 -16.22 1.91 16.50
C LEU A 246 -16.30 1.60 18.00
N ALA A 247 -16.85 0.43 18.37
CA ALA A 247 -16.94 -0.02 19.76
C ALA A 247 -15.56 -0.27 20.40
N ALA A 248 -14.53 -0.57 19.61
CA ALA A 248 -13.15 -0.68 20.06
C ALA A 248 -12.46 0.69 20.27
N GLY A 249 -13.17 1.80 20.03
CA GLY A 249 -12.68 3.16 20.25
C GLY A 249 -11.95 3.77 19.05
N ALA A 250 -12.15 3.24 17.83
CA ALA A 250 -11.60 3.87 16.65
C ALA A 250 -12.21 5.27 16.45
N GLN A 251 -11.36 6.27 16.32
CA GLN A 251 -11.72 7.60 15.86
C GLN A 251 -12.06 7.56 14.37
N ASP A 252 -11.24 6.86 13.59
CA ASP A 252 -11.42 6.65 12.16
C ASP A 252 -11.50 5.16 11.85
N VAL A 253 -12.56 4.74 11.14
CA VAL A 253 -12.68 3.42 10.55
C VAL A 253 -12.51 3.59 9.03
N VAL A 254 -11.51 2.92 8.47
CA VAL A 254 -11.12 3.12 7.08
C VAL A 254 -11.04 1.78 6.32
N LEU A 255 -11.12 1.85 5.01
CA LEU A 255 -10.88 0.70 4.12
C LEU A 255 -10.34 1.15 2.77
N PHE A 256 -9.63 0.25 2.11
CA PHE A 256 -9.31 0.39 0.69
C PHE A 256 -10.29 -0.42 -0.16
N ALA A 257 -10.69 0.14 -1.31
CA ALA A 257 -11.48 -0.57 -2.30
C ALA A 257 -10.93 -0.34 -3.71
N ASP A 258 -11.01 -1.38 -4.54
CA ASP A 258 -10.69 -1.26 -5.96
C ASP A 258 -11.74 -0.36 -6.65
N GLN A 259 -11.28 0.74 -7.26
CA GLN A 259 -12.15 1.68 -7.98
C GLN A 259 -12.86 1.03 -9.17
N SER A 260 -12.29 -0.01 -9.75
CA SER A 260 -12.88 -0.75 -10.87
C SER A 260 -13.99 -1.72 -10.45
N ASN A 261 -14.23 -1.90 -9.12
CA ASN A 261 -15.29 -2.76 -8.58
C ASN A 261 -16.51 -1.93 -8.15
N PRO A 262 -17.48 -1.67 -9.04
CA PRO A 262 -18.62 -0.81 -8.72
C PRO A 262 -19.51 -1.40 -7.62
N THR A 263 -19.55 -2.72 -7.49
CA THR A 263 -20.37 -3.42 -6.48
C THR A 263 -19.84 -3.13 -5.07
N SER A 264 -18.54 -3.27 -4.85
CA SER A 264 -17.89 -2.97 -3.55
C SER A 264 -17.99 -1.49 -3.22
N ASN A 265 -17.68 -0.60 -4.18
CA ASN A 265 -17.76 0.84 -3.97
C ASN A 265 -19.19 1.28 -3.58
N ALA A 266 -20.22 0.80 -4.29
CA ALA A 266 -21.60 1.09 -3.96
C ALA A 266 -22.03 0.52 -2.61
N LEU A 267 -21.51 -0.67 -2.24
CA LEU A 267 -21.76 -1.28 -0.92
C LEU A 267 -21.23 -0.38 0.20
N TYR A 268 -19.95 0.00 0.15
CA TYR A 268 -19.34 0.79 1.20
C TYR A 268 -19.98 2.18 1.31
N GLN A 269 -20.32 2.82 0.21
CA GLN A 269 -21.03 4.10 0.23
C GLN A 269 -22.41 3.99 0.91
N ARG A 270 -23.17 2.91 0.65
CA ARG A 270 -24.45 2.67 1.35
C ARG A 270 -24.27 2.43 2.84
N LEU A 271 -23.17 1.82 3.26
CA LEU A 271 -22.82 1.65 4.67
C LEU A 271 -22.38 2.95 5.36
N GLY A 272 -22.23 4.05 4.60
CA GLY A 272 -21.85 5.36 5.14
C GLY A 272 -20.37 5.69 4.99
N TYR A 273 -19.60 4.88 4.28
CA TYR A 273 -18.22 5.21 3.93
C TYR A 273 -18.17 6.28 2.85
N ARG A 274 -17.26 7.23 3.01
CA ARG A 274 -17.04 8.34 2.07
C ARG A 274 -15.62 8.24 1.51
N PRO A 275 -15.42 8.55 0.21
CA PRO A 275 -14.09 8.65 -0.37
C PRO A 275 -13.23 9.65 0.42
N LEU A 276 -12.03 9.25 0.80
CA LEU A 276 -11.05 10.11 1.45
C LEU A 276 -9.96 10.55 0.46
N SER A 277 -9.35 9.60 -0.25
CA SER A 277 -8.35 9.88 -1.29
C SER A 277 -8.25 8.72 -2.28
N ASP A 278 -7.90 9.04 -3.51
CA ASP A 278 -7.42 8.06 -4.48
C ASP A 278 -5.94 7.81 -4.25
N TRP A 279 -5.47 6.60 -4.56
CA TRP A 279 -4.09 6.20 -4.31
C TRP A 279 -3.34 5.97 -5.60
N ALA A 280 -2.08 6.38 -5.65
CA ALA A 280 -1.21 6.18 -6.79
C ALA A 280 0.17 5.64 -6.37
N ALA A 281 0.82 4.97 -7.31
CA ALA A 281 2.20 4.53 -7.16
C ALA A 281 2.96 4.71 -8.47
N TYR A 282 4.26 5.01 -8.36
CA TYR A 282 5.18 5.16 -9.48
C TYR A 282 6.44 4.33 -9.24
N ASP A 283 6.91 3.65 -10.29
CA ASP A 283 8.21 3.00 -10.32
C ASP A 283 9.26 3.95 -10.90
N PHE A 284 10.45 3.94 -10.32
CA PHE A 284 11.57 4.74 -10.78
C PHE A 284 12.62 3.88 -11.46
N THR A 285 13.07 4.32 -12.64
CA THR A 285 14.22 3.75 -13.33
C THR A 285 15.32 4.80 -13.34
N PRO A 286 16.50 4.53 -12.75
CA PRO A 286 17.60 5.48 -12.74
C PRO A 286 17.96 5.98 -14.15
N ALA A 287 18.41 7.22 -14.28
CA ALA A 287 18.96 7.71 -15.52
C ALA A 287 20.15 6.83 -15.94
N ALA A 288 20.26 6.53 -17.25
CA ALA A 288 21.44 5.83 -17.75
C ALA A 288 22.69 6.66 -17.45
N PRO A 289 23.79 6.04 -16.98
CA PRO A 289 25.05 6.75 -16.77
C PRO A 289 25.43 7.59 -17.99
N GLN A 290 25.87 8.83 -17.78
CA GLN A 290 26.20 9.75 -18.87
C GLN A 290 27.28 9.20 -19.82
N GLU A 291 28.17 8.33 -19.34
CA GLU A 291 29.19 7.65 -20.14
C GLU A 291 28.59 6.81 -21.30
N ARG A 292 27.49 6.12 -21.05
CA ARG A 292 26.78 5.35 -22.09
C ARG A 292 26.08 6.25 -23.12
N ARG A 293 25.68 7.47 -22.73
CA ARG A 293 25.10 8.43 -23.69
C ARG A 293 26.18 9.00 -24.60
N ALA A 294 27.40 9.25 -24.08
CA ALA A 294 28.53 9.72 -24.87
C ALA A 294 29.01 8.62 -25.85
N GLU A 295 29.13 7.35 -25.41
CA GLU A 295 29.49 6.23 -26.27
C GLU A 295 28.42 5.91 -27.34
N ALA A 296 27.12 6.01 -26.97
CA ALA A 296 26.03 5.84 -27.93
C ALA A 296 26.02 6.95 -28.99
N ALA A 297 26.28 8.20 -28.57
CA ALA A 297 26.41 9.34 -29.48
C ALA A 297 27.63 9.23 -30.40
N GLN A 298 28.77 8.75 -29.87
CA GLN A 298 29.98 8.48 -30.69
C GLN A 298 29.78 7.32 -31.67
N ARG A 299 29.06 6.25 -31.30
CA ARG A 299 28.74 5.14 -32.22
C ARG A 299 27.80 5.57 -33.34
N VAL A 300 26.85 6.45 -33.08
CA VAL A 300 25.94 7.00 -34.11
C VAL A 300 26.69 7.96 -35.05
N GLY A 301 27.70 8.69 -34.55
CA GLY A 301 28.52 9.57 -35.36
C GLY A 301 29.58 8.90 -36.26
N LEU A 302 29.88 7.62 -36.02
CA LEU A 302 30.89 6.85 -36.78
C LEU A 302 30.30 5.97 -37.90
N THR A 303 28.99 5.97 -38.11
CA THR A 303 28.33 5.13 -39.16
C THR A 303 28.02 5.87 -40.46
N SER A 304 28.61 7.04 -40.69
CA SER A 304 28.53 7.73 -41.98
C SER A 304 29.90 7.82 -42.64
N GLY A 305 30.41 6.65 -43.06
CA GLY A 305 31.66 6.64 -43.87
C GLY A 305 32.08 5.23 -44.26
N SER A 306 31.87 4.91 -45.54
CA SER A 306 32.58 3.91 -46.37
C SER A 306 32.07 2.47 -46.35
N THR A 307 31.49 2.18 -47.47
CA THR A 307 31.30 0.93 -48.26
C THR A 307 32.40 -0.15 -48.19
N GLY A 308 31.97 -1.41 -48.12
CA GLY A 308 32.70 -2.57 -48.64
C GLY A 308 32.38 -3.89 -47.89
N PRO A 309 31.98 -4.98 -48.58
CA PRO A 309 31.49 -6.18 -47.93
C PRO A 309 32.63 -7.19 -47.71
N THR A 310 32.63 -7.80 -46.51
CA THR A 310 33.33 -9.10 -46.34
C THR A 310 32.52 -9.98 -45.37
N GLU A 311 32.10 -11.10 -45.91
CA GLU A 311 31.53 -12.24 -45.16
C GLU A 311 32.52 -12.78 -44.14
N LEU A 312 32.04 -13.17 -42.96
CA LEU A 312 32.55 -14.31 -42.24
C LEU A 312 31.59 -14.75 -41.09
N ARG A 313 31.04 -15.91 -41.32
CA ARG A 313 30.64 -17.04 -40.48
C ARG A 313 30.27 -16.79 -39.00
N ALA A 314 29.10 -17.32 -38.71
CA ALA A 314 28.53 -17.63 -37.40
C ALA A 314 29.39 -18.59 -36.58
N THR A 315 29.52 -18.29 -35.27
CA THR A 315 29.65 -19.31 -34.23
C THR A 315 28.74 -18.95 -33.05
N SER A 316 27.92 -19.91 -32.71
CA SER A 316 27.00 -19.93 -31.59
C SER A 316 27.75 -20.04 -30.28
N ALA A 317 27.37 -19.26 -29.25
CA ALA A 317 27.33 -19.72 -27.86
C ALA A 317 26.76 -18.65 -26.93
N GLY A 318 25.88 -19.04 -26.02
CA GLY A 318 25.66 -18.38 -24.75
C GLY A 318 24.32 -17.62 -24.61
N ALA A 319 23.22 -18.36 -24.48
CA ALA A 319 21.99 -17.83 -23.93
C ALA A 319 22.19 -17.49 -22.46
N ALA A 320 22.35 -16.21 -22.13
CA ALA A 320 22.23 -15.72 -20.77
C ALA A 320 20.74 -15.55 -20.46
N SER A 321 20.24 -16.37 -19.58
CA SER A 321 18.90 -16.35 -19.01
C SER A 321 18.66 -14.99 -18.32
N ILE A 322 17.84 -14.15 -18.95
CA ILE A 322 17.31 -12.95 -18.29
C ILE A 322 16.18 -13.42 -17.38
N THR A 323 16.50 -13.63 -16.11
CA THR A 323 15.50 -13.79 -15.08
C THR A 323 14.70 -12.49 -15.01
N ARG A 324 13.50 -12.50 -15.56
CA ARG A 324 12.50 -11.45 -15.35
C ARG A 324 12.14 -11.48 -13.87
N VAL A 325 12.70 -10.56 -13.09
CA VAL A 325 12.14 -10.20 -11.79
C VAL A 325 10.78 -9.58 -12.07
N ARG A 326 9.72 -10.35 -11.86
CA ARG A 326 8.36 -9.84 -11.80
C ARG A 326 8.32 -8.86 -10.63
N ALA A 327 8.13 -7.59 -10.91
CA ALA A 327 7.88 -6.57 -9.89
C ALA A 327 6.66 -7.00 -9.08
N SER A 328 6.86 -7.16 -7.78
CA SER A 328 5.82 -7.52 -6.82
C SER A 328 4.72 -6.47 -6.86
N ARG A 329 3.52 -6.88 -7.25
CA ARG A 329 2.29 -6.08 -7.24
C ARG A 329 1.72 -5.91 -5.82
N GLU A 330 2.54 -6.06 -4.80
CA GLU A 330 2.15 -6.47 -3.45
C GLU A 330 1.67 -5.36 -2.51
N VAL A 331 1.68 -4.09 -2.85
CA VAL A 331 1.44 -3.07 -1.81
C VAL A 331 -0.02 -2.62 -1.71
N TRP A 332 -0.88 -2.85 -2.72
CA TRP A 332 -2.16 -2.14 -2.78
C TRP A 332 -3.36 -2.94 -3.27
N ARG A 333 -3.28 -4.26 -3.29
CA ARG A 333 -4.43 -5.09 -3.63
C ARG A 333 -4.95 -5.83 -2.39
N SER A 334 -5.61 -5.12 -1.54
CA SER A 334 -6.42 -5.70 -0.45
C SER A 334 -7.81 -5.10 -0.41
#